data_a2739a049f54730a4d3a91005ad0a1f0
#
_entry.id   a2739a049f54730a4d3a91005ad0a1f0
#
_cell.length_a   1.000
_cell.length_b   1.000
_cell.length_c   1.000
_cell.angle_alpha   90.00
_cell.angle_beta   90.00
_cell.angle_gamma   90.00
#
_symmetry.space_group_name_H-M   'P 1'
#
loop_
_entity.id
_entity.type
_entity.pdbx_description
1 polymer ?
#
loop_
_entity_poly.entity_id
_entity_poly.type
_entity_poly.pdbx_seq_one_letter_code
_entity_poly.pdbx_strand_id
1 'polypeptide(L)'
;FEQAIEIKSDYAEAHNNLGVTLQELGQLNEAIKSYEQAIEIKSDYAEAHNNLGNTLRELSLLETAVKHYKQAIAIKPDYAQAYHNLGIVFKELGQHDASLKSYEKAVAIKPDYVKAHHSISFLKKCTENDPQITQMQSLLSAGNLSQSDRKHLYFALSKANEDLGKQDEFFEFLHEGNRLRKEELDYSLEIDQKLFSIIKKMFKTPKSLSYEASTVRPIFIVGLPRSGTTLVEQIIASHQAVYGAG
;
A
#
# COMPACT_ATOMS: atom_id res chain seq x y z
N PHE A 1 16.65 -19.80 12.64
CA PHE A 1 16.30 -19.15 13.93
C PHE A 1 15.83 -20.17 14.98
N GLU A 2 15.07 -21.20 14.62
CA GLU A 2 14.59 -22.25 15.55
C GLU A 2 15.75 -22.90 16.32
N GLN A 3 16.83 -23.31 15.64
CA GLN A 3 18.01 -23.85 16.32
C GLN A 3 18.66 -22.87 17.31
N ALA A 4 18.65 -21.57 17.01
CA ALA A 4 19.17 -20.56 17.93
C ALA A 4 18.30 -20.44 19.18
N ILE A 5 16.98 -20.59 19.04
CA ILE A 5 16.01 -20.58 20.14
C ILE A 5 16.11 -21.88 20.96
N GLU A 6 16.38 -23.02 20.34
CA GLU A 6 16.65 -24.29 21.05
C GLU A 6 17.90 -24.20 21.95
N ILE A 7 18.95 -23.53 21.47
CA ILE A 7 20.20 -23.32 22.22
C ILE A 7 20.01 -22.27 23.31
N LYS A 8 19.28 -21.20 23.03
CA LYS A 8 19.05 -20.07 23.90
C LYS A 8 17.60 -19.58 23.77
N SER A 9 16.70 -20.08 24.62
CA SER A 9 15.27 -19.77 24.57
C SER A 9 14.92 -18.34 24.94
N ASP A 10 15.80 -17.63 25.65
CA ASP A 10 15.66 -16.22 26.04
C ASP A 10 16.32 -15.23 25.06
N TYR A 11 16.43 -15.60 23.77
CA TYR A 11 17.04 -14.78 22.73
C TYR A 11 15.98 -13.97 21.98
N ALA A 12 15.63 -12.78 22.47
CA ALA A 12 14.59 -11.93 21.93
C ALA A 12 14.76 -11.62 20.42
N GLU A 13 16.00 -11.37 19.97
CA GLU A 13 16.30 -11.10 18.55
C GLU A 13 16.02 -12.32 17.66
N ALA A 14 16.25 -13.54 18.14
CA ALA A 14 15.94 -14.76 17.38
C ALA A 14 14.43 -14.93 17.21
N HIS A 15 13.65 -14.69 18.28
CA HIS A 15 12.18 -14.70 18.21
C HIS A 15 11.65 -13.61 17.27
N ASN A 16 12.17 -12.38 17.35
CA ASN A 16 11.78 -11.32 16.42
C ASN A 16 12.08 -11.71 14.96
N ASN A 17 13.26 -12.24 14.67
CA ASN A 17 13.66 -12.64 13.31
C ASN A 17 12.87 -13.85 12.80
N LEU A 18 12.50 -14.79 13.69
CA LEU A 18 11.58 -15.87 13.35
C LEU A 18 10.21 -15.30 12.98
N GLY A 19 9.70 -14.32 13.73
CA GLY A 19 8.46 -13.62 13.43
C GLY A 19 8.49 -12.96 12.05
N VAL A 20 9.58 -12.28 11.68
CA VAL A 20 9.76 -11.69 10.33
C VAL A 20 9.68 -12.76 9.26
N THR A 21 10.40 -13.87 9.42
CA THR A 21 10.39 -14.97 8.44
C THR A 21 9.00 -15.59 8.30
N LEU A 22 8.30 -15.81 9.41
CA LEU A 22 6.93 -16.35 9.41
C LEU A 22 5.94 -15.41 8.74
N GLN A 23 6.08 -14.09 8.95
CA GLN A 23 5.27 -13.08 8.28
C GLN A 23 5.51 -13.10 6.76
N GLU A 24 6.76 -13.19 6.30
CA GLU A 24 7.09 -13.33 4.88
C GLU A 24 6.52 -14.60 4.24
N LEU A 25 6.37 -15.67 5.01
CA LEU A 25 5.73 -16.92 4.60
C LEU A 25 4.19 -16.87 4.70
N GLY A 26 3.60 -15.75 5.12
CA GLY A 26 2.16 -15.60 5.31
C GLY A 26 1.60 -16.31 6.54
N GLN A 27 2.46 -16.83 7.42
CA GLN A 27 2.08 -17.49 8.68
C GLN A 27 1.89 -16.45 9.79
N LEU A 28 0.87 -15.60 9.61
CA LEU A 28 0.71 -14.37 10.42
C LEU A 28 0.45 -14.66 11.91
N ASN A 29 -0.32 -15.72 12.24
CA ASN A 29 -0.61 -16.06 13.62
C ASN A 29 0.62 -16.58 14.38
N GLU A 30 1.47 -17.33 13.71
CA GLU A 30 2.74 -17.82 14.24
C GLU A 30 3.75 -16.67 14.39
N ALA A 31 3.76 -15.73 13.44
CA ALA A 31 4.56 -14.52 13.51
C ALA A 31 4.20 -13.67 14.76
N ILE A 32 2.91 -13.49 15.03
CA ILE A 32 2.42 -12.78 16.24
C ILE A 32 3.01 -13.42 17.49
N LYS A 33 2.88 -14.75 17.66
CA LYS A 33 3.41 -15.45 18.82
C LYS A 33 4.92 -15.26 18.98
N SER A 34 5.65 -15.28 17.88
CA SER A 34 7.11 -15.07 17.90
C SER A 34 7.47 -13.64 18.32
N TYR A 35 6.75 -12.63 17.85
CA TYR A 35 6.96 -11.23 18.30
C TYR A 35 6.55 -11.03 19.76
N GLU A 36 5.45 -11.64 20.21
CA GLU A 36 5.03 -11.60 21.62
C GLU A 36 6.09 -12.21 22.54
N GLN A 37 6.67 -13.33 22.15
CA GLN A 37 7.80 -13.94 22.90
C GLN A 37 9.02 -13.02 22.91
N ALA A 38 9.36 -12.37 21.81
CA ALA A 38 10.45 -11.40 21.78
C ALA A 38 10.20 -10.23 22.75
N ILE A 39 8.96 -9.74 22.82
CA ILE A 39 8.54 -8.66 23.72
C ILE A 39 8.49 -9.12 25.19
N GLU A 40 8.07 -10.35 25.44
CA GLU A 40 8.09 -10.94 26.80
C GLU A 40 9.51 -11.04 27.35
N ILE A 41 10.47 -11.47 26.52
CA ILE A 41 11.89 -11.55 26.87
C ILE A 41 12.50 -10.14 27.03
N LYS A 42 12.15 -9.21 26.13
CA LYS A 42 12.67 -7.85 26.09
C LYS A 42 11.54 -6.85 25.89
N SER A 43 10.98 -6.35 26.99
CA SER A 43 9.80 -5.47 26.96
C SER A 43 10.04 -4.09 26.29
N ASP A 44 11.31 -3.64 26.21
CA ASP A 44 11.74 -2.42 25.54
C ASP A 44 12.23 -2.65 24.10
N TYR A 45 11.69 -3.65 23.41
CA TYR A 45 12.08 -3.99 22.05
C TYR A 45 11.19 -3.28 21.01
N ALA A 46 11.56 -2.05 20.66
CA ALA A 46 10.81 -1.19 19.75
C ALA A 46 10.55 -1.84 18.38
N GLU A 47 11.56 -2.53 17.82
CA GLU A 47 11.44 -3.21 16.53
C GLU A 47 10.41 -4.35 16.56
N ALA A 48 10.37 -5.13 17.63
CA ALA A 48 9.39 -6.22 17.79
C ALA A 48 7.96 -5.65 17.89
N HIS A 49 7.76 -4.56 18.64
CA HIS A 49 6.49 -3.86 18.69
C HIS A 49 6.06 -3.33 17.31
N ASN A 50 6.98 -2.72 16.56
CA ASN A 50 6.69 -2.25 15.20
C ASN A 50 6.31 -3.41 14.26
N ASN A 51 7.04 -4.52 14.31
CA ASN A 51 6.78 -5.68 13.46
C ASN A 51 5.45 -6.38 13.82
N LEU A 52 5.15 -6.52 15.10
CA LEU A 52 3.85 -7.00 15.57
C LEU A 52 2.72 -6.08 15.08
N GLY A 53 2.91 -4.76 15.14
CA GLY A 53 1.98 -3.79 14.59
C GLY A 53 1.74 -3.99 13.08
N ASN A 54 2.79 -4.27 12.29
CA ASN A 54 2.66 -4.57 10.86
C ASN A 54 1.80 -5.82 10.61
N THR A 55 2.08 -6.90 11.35
CA THR A 55 1.35 -8.18 11.21
C THR A 55 -0.12 -8.03 11.63
N LEU A 56 -0.39 -7.30 12.71
CA LEU A 56 -1.77 -7.01 13.15
C LEU A 56 -2.53 -6.18 12.12
N ARG A 57 -1.88 -5.21 11.47
CA ARG A 57 -2.47 -4.44 10.37
C ARG A 57 -2.82 -5.33 9.18
N GLU A 58 -1.94 -6.26 8.80
CA GLU A 58 -2.22 -7.23 7.73
C GLU A 58 -3.46 -8.09 8.03
N LEU A 59 -3.70 -8.40 9.29
CA LEU A 59 -4.92 -9.07 9.78
C LEU A 59 -6.11 -8.11 9.97
N SER A 60 -5.99 -6.84 9.58
CA SER A 60 -7.00 -5.79 9.77
C SER A 60 -7.37 -5.53 11.24
N LEU A 61 -6.50 -5.89 12.20
CA LEU A 61 -6.64 -5.59 13.63
C LEU A 61 -6.07 -4.21 13.94
N LEU A 62 -6.66 -3.17 13.32
CA LEU A 62 -6.10 -1.83 13.21
C LEU A 62 -5.88 -1.15 14.57
N GLU A 63 -6.86 -1.22 15.48
CA GLU A 63 -6.77 -0.58 16.81
C GLU A 63 -5.66 -1.20 17.66
N THR A 64 -5.45 -2.50 17.52
CA THR A 64 -4.37 -3.20 18.22
C THR A 64 -3.01 -2.84 17.60
N ALA A 65 -2.92 -2.75 16.28
CA ALA A 65 -1.72 -2.28 15.59
C ALA A 65 -1.31 -0.86 16.05
N VAL A 66 -2.27 0.07 16.21
CA VAL A 66 -2.03 1.42 16.76
C VAL A 66 -1.37 1.36 18.13
N LYS A 67 -1.83 0.46 19.02
CA LYS A 67 -1.22 0.32 20.36
C LYS A 67 0.24 -0.08 20.28
N HIS A 68 0.57 -1.05 19.43
CA HIS A 68 1.94 -1.53 19.29
C HIS A 68 2.86 -0.50 18.62
N TYR A 69 2.42 0.23 17.60
CA TYR A 69 3.21 1.33 17.04
C TYR A 69 3.45 2.44 18.07
N LYS A 70 2.45 2.78 18.90
CA LYS A 70 2.63 3.75 19.98
C LYS A 70 3.64 3.26 21.04
N GLN A 71 3.65 1.97 21.35
CA GLN A 71 4.67 1.39 22.24
C GLN A 71 6.06 1.46 21.60
N ALA A 72 6.21 1.10 20.32
CA ALA A 72 7.47 1.24 19.61
C ALA A 72 8.01 2.68 19.65
N ILE A 73 7.13 3.67 19.47
CA ILE A 73 7.45 5.10 19.53
C ILE A 73 7.79 5.54 20.95
N ALA A 74 7.10 5.03 21.98
CA ALA A 74 7.38 5.34 23.37
C ALA A 74 8.78 4.84 23.80
N ILE A 75 9.16 3.65 23.32
CA ILE A 75 10.48 3.05 23.55
C ILE A 75 11.56 3.80 22.75
N LYS A 76 11.28 4.10 21.46
CA LYS A 76 12.22 4.75 20.55
C LYS A 76 11.56 5.97 19.89
N PRO A 77 11.66 7.17 20.50
CA PRO A 77 10.98 8.38 20.02
C PRO A 77 11.44 8.90 18.65
N ASP A 78 12.59 8.46 18.16
CA ASP A 78 13.16 8.78 16.84
C ASP A 78 12.92 7.67 15.79
N TYR A 79 11.95 6.82 16.02
CA TYR A 79 11.65 5.70 15.11
C TYR A 79 10.72 6.14 13.96
N ALA A 80 11.30 6.78 12.93
CA ALA A 80 10.58 7.31 11.78
C ALA A 80 9.67 6.28 11.11
N GLN A 81 10.10 5.02 11.01
CA GLN A 81 9.32 3.95 10.40
C GLN A 81 8.04 3.64 11.20
N ALA A 82 8.12 3.62 12.53
CA ALA A 82 6.94 3.39 13.38
C ALA A 82 5.93 4.54 13.25
N TYR A 83 6.39 5.80 13.15
CA TYR A 83 5.50 6.92 12.85
C TYR A 83 4.84 6.80 11.48
N HIS A 84 5.57 6.42 10.45
CA HIS A 84 5.01 6.20 9.12
C HIS A 84 3.95 5.09 9.14
N ASN A 85 4.25 3.95 9.77
CA ASN A 85 3.32 2.83 9.87
C ASN A 85 2.07 3.21 10.68
N LEU A 86 2.22 3.97 11.77
CA LEU A 86 1.11 4.53 12.53
C LEU A 86 0.23 5.44 11.65
N GLY A 87 0.86 6.27 10.80
CA GLY A 87 0.16 7.11 9.85
C GLY A 87 -0.66 6.31 8.83
N ILE A 88 -0.13 5.17 8.33
CA ILE A 88 -0.86 4.27 7.44
C ILE A 88 -2.13 3.76 8.13
N VAL A 89 -2.01 3.25 9.36
CA VAL A 89 -3.16 2.71 10.10
C VAL A 89 -4.20 3.80 10.41
N PHE A 90 -3.79 5.00 10.77
CA PHE A 90 -4.73 6.11 10.96
C PHE A 90 -5.47 6.46 9.66
N LYS A 91 -4.79 6.39 8.50
CA LYS A 91 -5.44 6.56 7.20
C LYS A 91 -6.48 5.47 6.94
N GLU A 92 -6.15 4.21 7.21
CA GLU A 92 -7.05 3.06 7.07
C GLU A 92 -8.28 3.18 8.00
N LEU A 93 -8.11 3.78 9.17
CA LEU A 93 -9.19 4.12 10.13
C LEU A 93 -9.97 5.40 9.76
N GLY A 94 -9.65 6.06 8.65
CA GLY A 94 -10.28 7.34 8.25
C GLY A 94 -9.85 8.55 9.08
N GLN A 95 -8.86 8.41 9.96
CA GLN A 95 -8.35 9.47 10.83
C GLN A 95 -7.25 10.30 10.13
N HIS A 96 -7.66 11.06 9.10
CA HIS A 96 -6.73 11.74 8.19
C HIS A 96 -5.79 12.73 8.88
N ASP A 97 -6.27 13.51 9.85
CA ASP A 97 -5.44 14.48 10.59
C ASP A 97 -4.36 13.79 11.44
N ALA A 98 -4.71 12.69 12.09
CA ALA A 98 -3.74 11.89 12.87
C ALA A 98 -2.72 11.20 11.96
N SER A 99 -3.16 10.74 10.79
CA SER A 99 -2.31 10.17 9.76
C SER A 99 -1.29 11.20 9.27
N LEU A 100 -1.74 12.41 8.89
CA LEU A 100 -0.87 13.48 8.40
C LEU A 100 0.18 13.84 9.45
N LYS A 101 -0.22 14.09 10.71
CA LYS A 101 0.70 14.38 11.80
C LYS A 101 1.74 13.29 12.00
N SER A 102 1.37 12.03 11.85
CA SER A 102 2.28 10.90 11.98
C SER A 102 3.31 10.86 10.85
N TYR A 103 2.90 11.09 9.60
CA TYR A 103 3.82 11.19 8.47
C TYR A 103 4.75 12.40 8.56
N GLU A 104 4.24 13.57 8.96
CA GLU A 104 5.05 14.77 9.18
C GLU A 104 6.11 14.53 10.27
N LYS A 105 5.75 13.81 11.33
CA LYS A 105 6.72 13.42 12.36
C LYS A 105 7.78 12.46 11.82
N ALA A 106 7.41 11.51 10.96
CA ALA A 106 8.38 10.63 10.31
C ALA A 106 9.36 11.41 9.43
N VAL A 107 8.90 12.39 8.67
CA VAL A 107 9.76 13.30 7.86
C VAL A 107 10.63 14.18 8.73
N ALA A 108 10.10 14.71 9.84
CA ALA A 108 10.89 15.54 10.76
C ALA A 108 12.05 14.77 11.40
N ILE A 109 11.86 13.47 11.70
CA ILE A 109 12.90 12.58 12.23
C ILE A 109 13.88 12.17 11.12
N LYS A 110 13.36 11.80 9.96
CA LYS A 110 14.14 11.33 8.82
C LYS A 110 13.73 12.11 7.55
N PRO A 111 14.42 13.24 7.25
CA PRO A 111 14.05 14.11 6.12
C PRO A 111 14.14 13.45 4.73
N ASP A 112 14.94 12.40 4.59
CA ASP A 112 15.08 11.59 3.38
C ASP A 112 14.12 10.37 3.32
N TYR A 113 13.09 10.35 4.19
CA TYR A 113 12.16 9.24 4.22
C TYR A 113 11.11 9.36 3.11
N VAL A 114 11.47 8.94 1.92
CA VAL A 114 10.69 9.05 0.68
C VAL A 114 9.26 8.54 0.80
N LYS A 115 9.06 7.39 1.47
CA LYS A 115 7.72 6.81 1.66
C LYS A 115 6.79 7.74 2.45
N ALA A 116 7.32 8.49 3.43
CA ALA A 116 6.52 9.44 4.19
C ALA A 116 6.17 10.69 3.35
N HIS A 117 7.11 11.22 2.56
CA HIS A 117 6.83 12.30 1.61
C HIS A 117 5.74 11.91 0.61
N HIS A 118 5.83 10.72 0.02
CA HIS A 118 4.80 10.18 -0.87
C HIS A 118 3.44 10.11 -0.18
N SER A 119 3.39 9.57 1.05
CA SER A 119 2.13 9.44 1.81
C SER A 119 1.48 10.78 2.10
N ILE A 120 2.27 11.81 2.44
CA ILE A 120 1.79 13.18 2.68
C ILE A 120 1.18 13.76 1.40
N SER A 121 1.87 13.64 0.25
CA SER A 121 1.40 14.21 -1.03
C SER A 121 0.05 13.66 -1.49
N PHE A 122 -0.30 12.43 -1.08
CA PHE A 122 -1.59 11.82 -1.38
C PHE A 122 -2.66 12.05 -0.29
N LEU A 123 -2.29 12.63 0.84
CA LEU A 123 -3.21 12.86 1.95
C LEU A 123 -3.65 14.31 2.07
N LYS A 124 -2.78 15.26 1.77
CA LYS A 124 -3.10 16.69 1.76
C LYS A 124 -2.90 17.28 0.37
N LYS A 125 -3.67 18.33 0.05
CA LYS A 125 -3.48 19.12 -1.16
C LYS A 125 -2.24 20.01 -1.00
N CYS A 126 -1.34 19.98 -1.97
CA CYS A 126 -0.16 20.84 -2.00
C CYS A 126 -0.52 22.28 -2.40
N THR A 127 0.25 23.25 -1.86
CA THR A 127 0.16 24.67 -2.20
C THR A 127 1.49 25.16 -2.81
N GLU A 128 1.49 26.30 -3.50
CA GLU A 128 2.66 26.80 -4.26
C GLU A 128 3.97 26.90 -3.42
N ASN A 129 3.85 27.23 -2.14
CA ASN A 129 5.00 27.42 -1.26
C ASN A 129 5.18 26.25 -0.27
N ASP A 130 4.66 25.06 -0.58
CA ASP A 130 4.84 23.91 0.29
C ASP A 130 6.31 23.46 0.30
N PRO A 131 7.02 23.58 1.45
CA PRO A 131 8.43 23.23 1.55
C PRO A 131 8.72 21.78 1.22
N GLN A 132 7.72 20.91 1.29
CA GLN A 132 7.82 19.50 0.93
C GLN A 132 8.18 19.31 -0.55
N ILE A 133 7.68 20.18 -1.45
CA ILE A 133 7.99 20.09 -2.88
C ILE A 133 9.49 20.29 -3.10
N THR A 134 10.06 21.33 -2.50
CA THR A 134 11.50 21.60 -2.59
C THR A 134 12.35 20.47 -1.98
N GLN A 135 11.91 19.90 -0.85
CA GLN A 135 12.59 18.75 -0.25
C GLN A 135 12.59 17.53 -1.17
N MET A 136 11.44 17.19 -1.76
CA MET A 136 11.33 16.06 -2.69
C MET A 136 12.19 16.26 -3.95
N GLN A 137 12.23 17.48 -4.50
CA GLN A 137 13.08 17.83 -5.64
C GLN A 137 14.57 17.71 -5.30
N SER A 138 14.97 18.17 -4.11
CA SER A 138 16.34 18.05 -3.62
C SER A 138 16.76 16.59 -3.44
N LEU A 139 15.88 15.76 -2.87
CA LEU A 139 16.14 14.32 -2.73
C LEU A 139 16.31 13.64 -4.10
N LEU A 140 15.47 13.98 -5.06
CA LEU A 140 15.55 13.44 -6.41
C LEU A 140 16.85 13.84 -7.12
N SER A 141 17.30 15.09 -6.92
CA SER A 141 18.53 15.64 -7.50
C SER A 141 19.81 15.08 -6.88
N ALA A 142 19.76 14.62 -5.63
CA ALA A 142 20.91 14.06 -4.91
C ALA A 142 21.46 12.76 -5.52
N GLY A 143 20.68 12.05 -6.31
CA GLY A 143 21.12 10.95 -7.19
C GLY A 143 21.42 9.61 -6.54
N ASN A 144 21.36 9.50 -5.20
CA ASN A 144 21.71 8.29 -4.43
C ASN A 144 20.51 7.46 -3.98
N LEU A 145 19.37 7.63 -4.65
CA LEU A 145 18.13 6.93 -4.31
C LEU A 145 18.02 5.57 -5.00
N SER A 146 17.36 4.63 -4.33
CA SER A 146 16.93 3.39 -4.95
C SER A 146 15.93 3.65 -6.09
N GLN A 147 15.80 2.74 -7.04
CA GLN A 147 14.80 2.85 -8.12
C GLN A 147 13.37 2.95 -7.55
N SER A 148 13.08 2.20 -6.49
CA SER A 148 11.79 2.27 -5.80
C SER A 148 11.54 3.64 -5.17
N ASP A 149 12.53 4.24 -4.50
CA ASP A 149 12.39 5.57 -3.91
C ASP A 149 12.22 6.65 -4.98
N ARG A 150 13.00 6.59 -6.07
CA ARG A 150 12.82 7.51 -7.21
C ARG A 150 11.41 7.45 -7.78
N LYS A 151 10.87 6.25 -7.97
CA LYS A 151 9.48 6.03 -8.42
C LYS A 151 8.48 6.71 -7.48
N HIS A 152 8.62 6.54 -6.17
CA HIS A 152 7.74 7.16 -5.19
C HIS A 152 7.82 8.69 -5.21
N LEU A 153 9.02 9.27 -5.35
CA LEU A 153 9.17 10.73 -5.48
C LEU A 153 8.57 11.27 -6.78
N TYR A 154 8.74 10.57 -7.89
CA TYR A 154 8.10 10.98 -9.16
C TYR A 154 6.58 11.03 -9.03
N PHE A 155 5.94 10.03 -8.44
CA PHE A 155 4.50 10.07 -8.21
C PHE A 155 4.07 11.15 -7.21
N ALA A 156 4.87 11.39 -6.16
CA ALA A 156 4.60 12.44 -5.18
C ALA A 156 4.70 13.84 -5.82
N LEU A 157 5.74 14.09 -6.64
CA LEU A 157 5.91 15.36 -7.37
C LEU A 157 4.86 15.53 -8.47
N SER A 158 4.49 14.46 -9.17
CA SER A 158 3.36 14.47 -10.10
C SER A 158 2.09 14.94 -9.39
N LYS A 159 1.73 14.33 -8.25
CA LYS A 159 0.55 14.73 -7.47
C LYS A 159 0.62 16.17 -6.99
N ALA A 160 1.77 16.63 -6.53
CA ALA A 160 1.97 18.02 -6.11
C ALA A 160 1.75 19.01 -7.27
N ASN A 161 2.26 18.71 -8.48
CA ASN A 161 2.07 19.57 -9.67
C ASN A 161 0.62 19.51 -10.20
N GLU A 162 -0.07 18.37 -10.08
CA GLU A 162 -1.51 18.28 -10.34
C GLU A 162 -2.29 19.25 -9.45
N ASP A 163 -2.01 19.26 -8.13
CA ASP A 163 -2.65 20.15 -7.17
C ASP A 163 -2.42 21.64 -7.46
N LEU A 164 -1.26 21.97 -8.03
CA LEU A 164 -0.87 23.32 -8.43
C LEU A 164 -1.39 23.72 -9.82
N GLY A 165 -2.00 22.80 -10.58
CA GLY A 165 -2.46 23.03 -11.95
C GLY A 165 -1.32 23.13 -12.97
N LYS A 166 -0.10 22.71 -12.64
CA LYS A 166 1.08 22.70 -13.51
C LYS A 166 1.09 21.43 -14.37
N GLN A 167 0.36 21.46 -15.48
CA GLN A 167 0.09 20.25 -16.27
C GLN A 167 1.34 19.66 -16.94
N ASP A 168 2.24 20.49 -17.44
CA ASP A 168 3.44 19.99 -18.13
C ASP A 168 4.34 19.22 -17.16
N GLU A 169 4.64 19.79 -16.00
CA GLU A 169 5.44 19.15 -14.95
C GLU A 169 4.72 17.94 -14.34
N PHE A 170 3.39 18.00 -14.23
CA PHE A 170 2.58 16.85 -13.81
C PHE A 170 2.82 15.65 -14.71
N PHE A 171 2.70 15.84 -16.03
CA PHE A 171 2.88 14.75 -17.00
C PHE A 171 4.33 14.28 -17.09
N GLU A 172 5.31 15.19 -16.99
CA GLU A 172 6.73 14.84 -16.96
C GLU A 172 7.04 13.87 -15.82
N PHE A 173 6.68 14.24 -14.58
CA PHE A 173 6.89 13.38 -13.40
C PHE A 173 6.07 12.11 -13.45
N LEU A 174 4.82 12.15 -13.92
CA LEU A 174 3.97 10.97 -14.07
C LEU A 174 4.57 9.96 -15.06
N HIS A 175 5.15 10.45 -16.16
CA HIS A 175 5.76 9.62 -17.18
C HIS A 175 6.97 8.86 -16.64
N GLU A 176 7.86 9.57 -15.92
CA GLU A 176 9.03 8.95 -15.30
C GLU A 176 8.65 7.94 -14.20
N GLY A 177 7.67 8.26 -13.36
CA GLY A 177 7.14 7.33 -12.36
C GLY A 177 6.58 6.05 -12.97
N ASN A 178 5.80 6.18 -14.04
CA ASN A 178 5.24 5.05 -14.79
C ASN A 178 6.31 4.24 -15.52
N ARG A 179 7.34 4.89 -16.08
CA ARG A 179 8.48 4.19 -16.70
C ARG A 179 9.17 3.28 -15.70
N LEU A 180 9.53 3.80 -14.51
CA LEU A 180 10.16 3.00 -13.45
C LEU A 180 9.25 1.89 -12.94
N ARG A 181 7.94 2.14 -12.83
CA ARG A 181 6.98 1.11 -12.43
C ARG A 181 6.85 0.00 -13.47
N LYS A 182 6.89 0.35 -14.76
CA LYS A 182 6.86 -0.64 -15.85
C LYS A 182 8.10 -1.53 -15.82
N GLU A 183 9.28 -0.94 -15.58
CA GLU A 183 10.53 -1.68 -15.42
C GLU A 183 10.47 -2.62 -14.22
N GLU A 184 9.97 -2.15 -13.07
CA GLU A 184 9.82 -2.96 -11.86
C GLU A 184 8.88 -4.17 -12.04
N LEU A 185 7.82 -4.00 -12.83
CA LEU A 185 6.84 -5.06 -13.10
C LEU A 185 7.26 -6.03 -14.20
N ASP A 186 8.39 -5.77 -14.86
CA ASP A 186 8.81 -6.51 -16.08
C ASP A 186 7.66 -6.67 -17.08
N TYR A 187 6.85 -5.58 -17.22
CA TYR A 187 5.63 -5.61 -18.01
C TYR A 187 5.93 -5.65 -19.50
N SER A 188 5.40 -6.66 -20.18
CA SER A 188 5.44 -6.79 -21.64
C SER A 188 4.03 -6.88 -22.20
N LEU A 189 3.72 -6.00 -23.15
CA LEU A 189 2.46 -6.04 -23.90
C LEU A 189 2.28 -7.36 -24.67
N GLU A 190 3.40 -8.01 -25.03
CA GLU A 190 3.36 -9.30 -25.73
C GLU A 190 2.74 -10.41 -24.85
N ILE A 191 2.97 -10.35 -23.54
CA ILE A 191 2.37 -11.30 -22.59
C ILE A 191 0.86 -11.15 -22.60
N ASP A 192 0.37 -9.92 -22.54
CA ASP A 192 -1.07 -9.63 -22.59
C ASP A 192 -1.68 -10.02 -23.94
N GLN A 193 -1.01 -9.73 -25.04
CA GLN A 193 -1.48 -10.13 -26.38
C GLN A 193 -1.58 -11.66 -26.51
N LYS A 194 -0.61 -12.40 -25.96
CA LYS A 194 -0.67 -13.87 -25.91
C LYS A 194 -1.86 -14.33 -25.06
N LEU A 195 -2.03 -13.77 -23.87
CA LEU A 195 -3.14 -14.09 -22.97
C LEU A 195 -4.50 -13.83 -23.66
N PHE A 196 -4.69 -12.64 -24.25
CA PHE A 196 -5.90 -12.30 -24.97
C PHE A 196 -6.14 -13.22 -26.18
N SER A 197 -5.08 -13.63 -26.89
CA SER A 197 -5.21 -14.59 -27.99
C SER A 197 -5.67 -15.97 -27.54
N ILE A 198 -5.19 -16.43 -26.37
CA ILE A 198 -5.62 -17.69 -25.73
C ILE A 198 -7.09 -17.57 -25.31
N ILE A 199 -7.46 -16.51 -24.60
CA ILE A 199 -8.86 -16.25 -24.18
C ILE A 199 -9.77 -16.24 -25.42
N LYS A 200 -9.39 -15.50 -26.45
CA LYS A 200 -10.16 -15.45 -27.71
C LYS A 200 -10.33 -16.81 -28.37
N LYS A 201 -9.31 -17.68 -28.32
CA LYS A 201 -9.42 -19.07 -28.82
C LYS A 201 -10.34 -19.92 -27.96
N MET A 202 -10.28 -19.81 -26.64
CA MET A 202 -11.13 -20.57 -25.72
C MET A 202 -12.61 -20.25 -25.87
N PHE A 203 -12.95 -19.01 -26.21
CA PHE A 203 -14.34 -18.55 -26.37
C PHE A 203 -14.80 -18.50 -27.81
N LYS A 204 -14.03 -19.02 -28.78
CA LYS A 204 -14.46 -19.11 -30.18
C LYS A 204 -15.67 -20.02 -30.39
N THR A 205 -15.81 -21.04 -29.59
CA THR A 205 -16.96 -21.94 -29.56
C THR A 205 -17.67 -21.80 -28.23
N PRO A 206 -18.82 -21.08 -28.17
CA PRO A 206 -19.59 -21.02 -26.94
C PRO A 206 -20.02 -22.46 -26.58
N LYS A 207 -19.67 -22.94 -25.40
CA LYS A 207 -20.27 -24.16 -24.88
C LYS A 207 -21.76 -23.87 -24.68
N SER A 208 -22.63 -24.60 -25.36
CA SER A 208 -24.05 -24.55 -25.07
C SER A 208 -24.26 -25.07 -23.65
N LEU A 209 -24.48 -24.17 -22.72
CA LEU A 209 -24.94 -24.56 -21.39
C LEU A 209 -26.44 -24.79 -21.48
N SER A 210 -26.89 -26.01 -21.19
CA SER A 210 -28.31 -26.27 -20.97
C SER A 210 -28.71 -25.62 -19.65
N TYR A 211 -29.56 -24.61 -19.68
CA TYR A 211 -30.13 -23.98 -18.50
C TYR A 211 -31.65 -23.95 -18.60
N GLU A 212 -32.31 -24.06 -17.48
CA GLU A 212 -33.75 -23.85 -17.40
C GLU A 212 -34.08 -22.40 -17.75
N ALA A 213 -35.11 -22.18 -18.52
CA ALA A 213 -35.54 -20.84 -18.91
C ALA A 213 -35.95 -20.03 -17.68
N SER A 214 -35.20 -19.01 -17.36
CA SER A 214 -35.55 -18.06 -16.31
C SER A 214 -36.50 -16.98 -16.86
N THR A 215 -37.48 -16.56 -16.07
CA THR A 215 -38.33 -15.40 -16.37
C THR A 215 -37.56 -14.07 -16.19
N VAL A 216 -36.43 -14.12 -15.51
CA VAL A 216 -35.53 -12.97 -15.33
C VAL A 216 -34.52 -12.93 -16.47
N ARG A 217 -34.41 -11.79 -17.13
CA ARG A 217 -33.40 -11.54 -18.17
C ARG A 217 -32.22 -10.77 -17.56
N PRO A 218 -31.11 -11.43 -17.24
CA PRO A 218 -29.96 -10.73 -16.72
C PRO A 218 -29.29 -9.87 -17.81
N ILE A 219 -28.90 -8.64 -17.44
CA ILE A 219 -28.10 -7.75 -18.27
C ILE A 219 -26.70 -7.70 -17.66
N PHE A 220 -25.69 -8.16 -18.41
CA PHE A 220 -24.32 -8.10 -17.98
C PHE A 220 -23.62 -6.88 -18.59
N ILE A 221 -23.09 -6.00 -17.74
CA ILE A 221 -22.28 -4.85 -18.16
C ILE A 221 -20.82 -5.26 -17.98
N VAL A 222 -20.13 -5.44 -19.08
CA VAL A 222 -18.73 -5.90 -19.10
C VAL A 222 -17.83 -4.79 -19.62
N GLY A 223 -16.75 -4.52 -18.90
CA GLY A 223 -15.74 -3.54 -19.33
C GLY A 223 -14.46 -3.68 -18.51
N LEU A 224 -13.44 -2.99 -18.95
CA LEU A 224 -12.20 -2.88 -18.18
C LEU A 224 -12.44 -2.05 -16.89
N PRO A 225 -11.67 -2.27 -15.83
CA PRO A 225 -11.71 -1.41 -14.66
C PRO A 225 -11.61 0.07 -15.08
N ARG A 226 -12.43 0.93 -14.48
CA ARG A 226 -12.54 2.37 -14.81
C ARG A 226 -13.04 2.71 -16.23
N SER A 227 -13.65 1.78 -16.94
CA SER A 227 -14.27 2.04 -18.26
C SER A 227 -15.68 2.66 -18.18
N GLY A 228 -16.15 3.01 -16.98
CA GLY A 228 -17.46 3.60 -16.77
C GLY A 228 -18.60 2.59 -16.64
N THR A 229 -18.33 1.31 -16.43
CA THR A 229 -19.35 0.25 -16.25
C THR A 229 -20.34 0.57 -15.14
N THR A 230 -19.89 1.11 -14.00
CA THR A 230 -20.76 1.54 -12.90
C THR A 230 -21.72 2.66 -13.33
N LEU A 231 -21.25 3.62 -14.13
CA LEU A 231 -22.12 4.70 -14.65
C LEU A 231 -23.18 4.12 -15.60
N VAL A 232 -22.80 3.19 -16.49
CA VAL A 232 -23.74 2.52 -17.39
C VAL A 232 -24.76 1.70 -16.60
N GLU A 233 -24.34 0.98 -15.57
CA GLU A 233 -25.22 0.25 -14.65
C GLU A 233 -26.23 1.18 -14.00
N GLN A 234 -25.79 2.31 -13.43
CA GLN A 234 -26.66 3.31 -12.80
C GLN A 234 -27.68 3.90 -13.78
N ILE A 235 -27.25 4.21 -15.03
CA ILE A 235 -28.14 4.71 -16.08
C ILE A 235 -29.22 3.68 -16.40
N ILE A 236 -28.85 2.41 -16.59
CA ILE A 236 -29.81 1.33 -16.91
C ILE A 236 -30.71 1.04 -15.72
N ALA A 237 -30.17 0.99 -14.50
CA ALA A 237 -30.93 0.75 -13.27
C ALA A 237 -31.88 1.90 -12.87
N SER A 238 -31.72 3.09 -13.47
CA SER A 238 -32.66 4.20 -13.29
C SER A 238 -34.02 3.94 -13.96
N HIS A 239 -34.09 2.95 -14.86
CA HIS A 239 -35.35 2.54 -15.49
C HIS A 239 -36.18 1.67 -14.53
N GLN A 240 -37.48 1.98 -14.39
CA GLN A 240 -38.40 1.33 -13.42
C GLN A 240 -38.49 -0.22 -13.55
N ALA A 241 -38.20 -0.76 -14.72
CA ALA A 241 -38.26 -2.21 -14.99
C ALA A 241 -36.88 -2.91 -14.81
N VAL A 242 -35.84 -2.20 -14.37
CA VAL A 242 -34.50 -2.73 -14.22
C VAL A 242 -34.04 -2.60 -12.78
N TYR A 243 -33.53 -3.68 -12.22
CA TYR A 243 -32.96 -3.70 -10.88
C TYR A 243 -31.44 -3.84 -10.99
N GLY A 244 -30.70 -2.91 -10.41
CA GLY A 244 -29.23 -2.99 -10.30
C GLY A 244 -28.83 -3.91 -9.14
N ALA A 245 -27.94 -4.84 -9.39
CA ALA A 245 -27.49 -5.81 -8.38
C ALA A 245 -26.29 -5.29 -7.53
N GLY A 246 -25.74 -4.11 -7.85
CA GLY A 246 -24.62 -3.48 -7.12
C GLY A 246 -23.26 -3.95 -7.57
#